data_b3bdaa16b381c878c89b3f9fd5e7cc08
#
_entry.id   b3bdaa16b381c878c89b3f9fd5e7cc08
#
_cell.length_a   1.000
_cell.length_b   1.000
_cell.length_c   1.000
_cell.angle_alpha   90.00
_cell.angle_beta   90.00
_cell.angle_gamma   90.00
#
_symmetry.space_group_name_H-M   'P 1'
#
loop_
_entity.id
_entity.type
_entity.pdbx_description
1 polymer ?
#
loop_
_entity_poly.entity_id
_entity_poly.type
_entity_poly.pdbx_seq_one_letter_code
_entity_poly.pdbx_strand_id
1 'polypeptide(L)'
;MSIDAGRERILCRLEDIPDGCARGFLPVDRDDRVFVVRRGERVHVYINSCPHNWRPLDYAQDRFLSASGSEIVCYAHGAHFSIDSGECIAGVCIGQFLIPVPARVDNGMILIARELPQPPE
;
A
#
# COMPACT_ATOMS: atom_id res chain seq x y z
N MET A 1 -4.10 11.71 -21.89
CA MET A 1 -2.87 10.90 -21.84
C MET A 1 -3.24 9.43 -21.81
N SER A 2 -2.64 8.66 -22.66
CA SER A 2 -2.96 7.25 -22.76
C SER A 2 -2.30 6.44 -21.63
N ILE A 3 -2.95 5.34 -21.23
CA ILE A 3 -2.38 4.38 -20.30
C ILE A 3 -1.31 3.58 -21.03
N ASP A 4 -0.16 3.44 -20.42
CA ASP A 4 0.88 2.55 -20.93
C ASP A 4 0.56 1.13 -20.45
N ALA A 5 -0.18 0.40 -21.28
CA ALA A 5 -0.66 -0.95 -20.93
C ALA A 5 0.47 -1.95 -20.71
N GLY A 6 1.68 -1.66 -21.22
CA GLY A 6 2.85 -2.52 -20.99
C GLY A 6 3.50 -2.32 -19.64
N ARG A 7 3.32 -1.16 -19.01
CA ARG A 7 4.01 -0.79 -17.77
C ARG A 7 3.08 -0.58 -16.60
N GLU A 8 1.82 -0.23 -16.86
CA GLU A 8 0.84 0.07 -15.83
C GLU A 8 -0.41 -0.76 -16.04
N ARG A 9 -1.16 -0.93 -14.96
CA ARG A 9 -2.49 -1.52 -15.03
C ARG A 9 -3.41 -0.78 -14.06
N ILE A 10 -4.70 -0.85 -14.33
CA ILE A 10 -5.71 -0.30 -13.44
C ILE A 10 -5.87 -1.25 -12.26
N LEU A 11 -5.72 -0.72 -11.06
CA LEU A 11 -5.96 -1.47 -9.83
C LEU A 11 -7.43 -1.39 -9.43
N CYS A 12 -7.96 -0.18 -9.35
CA CYS A 12 -9.35 0.07 -8.95
C CYS A 12 -9.69 1.52 -9.25
N ARG A 13 -10.93 1.92 -8.92
CA ARG A 13 -11.33 3.32 -8.97
C ARG A 13 -10.92 4.00 -7.67
N LEU A 14 -10.62 5.29 -7.76
CA LEU A 14 -10.34 6.08 -6.56
C LEU A 14 -11.51 6.05 -5.58
N GLU A 15 -12.72 6.13 -6.11
CA GLU A 15 -13.95 6.12 -5.30
C GLU A 15 -14.22 4.80 -4.59
N ASP A 16 -13.52 3.72 -4.98
CA ASP A 16 -13.65 2.43 -4.30
C ASP A 16 -13.04 2.45 -2.91
N ILE A 17 -12.22 3.45 -2.62
CA ILE A 17 -11.58 3.62 -1.31
C ILE A 17 -12.09 4.93 -0.73
N PRO A 18 -12.81 4.92 0.41
CA PRO A 18 -13.23 6.15 1.05
C PRO A 18 -12.03 7.02 1.42
N ASP A 19 -12.22 8.34 1.36
CA ASP A 19 -11.15 9.28 1.73
C ASP A 19 -10.68 9.01 3.16
N GLY A 20 -9.37 8.98 3.34
CA GLY A 20 -8.76 8.71 4.63
C GLY A 20 -8.72 7.24 5.01
N CYS A 21 -9.06 6.35 4.10
CA CYS A 21 -9.09 4.90 4.34
C CYS A 21 -8.05 4.17 3.53
N ALA A 22 -7.91 2.88 3.84
CA ALA A 22 -6.98 1.99 3.15
C ALA A 22 -7.69 0.70 2.77
N ARG A 23 -7.19 0.04 1.73
CA ARG A 23 -7.77 -1.21 1.25
C ARG A 23 -6.69 -2.10 0.66
N GLY A 24 -6.77 -3.41 0.97
CA GLY A 24 -5.87 -4.40 0.42
C GLY A 24 -6.41 -5.02 -0.85
N PHE A 25 -5.49 -5.42 -1.73
CA PHE A 25 -5.81 -6.04 -3.02
C PHE A 25 -4.89 -7.21 -3.29
N LEU A 26 -5.43 -8.25 -3.93
CA LEU A 26 -4.66 -9.34 -4.49
C LEU A 26 -4.55 -9.11 -6.00
N PRO A 27 -3.34 -9.04 -6.56
CA PRO A 27 -3.19 -9.02 -8.01
C PRO A 27 -3.78 -10.29 -8.64
N VAL A 28 -4.32 -10.15 -9.84
CA VAL A 28 -5.09 -11.20 -10.50
C VAL A 28 -4.26 -12.47 -10.75
N ASP A 29 -2.97 -12.31 -11.03
CA ASP A 29 -2.13 -13.40 -11.51
C ASP A 29 -0.83 -13.59 -10.68
N ARG A 30 -0.81 -13.07 -9.46
CA ARG A 30 0.37 -13.17 -8.59
C ARG A 30 -0.05 -13.34 -7.14
N ASP A 31 0.86 -13.88 -6.34
CA ASP A 31 0.68 -13.97 -4.89
C ASP A 31 1.01 -12.67 -4.18
N ASP A 32 1.59 -11.72 -4.89
CA ASP A 32 2.00 -10.45 -4.30
C ASP A 32 0.79 -9.59 -3.97
N ARG A 33 0.66 -9.22 -2.73
CA ARG A 33 -0.43 -8.39 -2.24
C ARG A 33 0.02 -6.94 -2.17
N VAL A 34 -0.90 -6.04 -2.50
CA VAL A 34 -0.67 -4.60 -2.34
C VAL A 34 -1.77 -4.02 -1.48
N PHE A 35 -1.52 -2.87 -0.88
CA PHE A 35 -2.58 -2.08 -0.27
C PHE A 35 -2.43 -0.62 -0.66
N VAL A 36 -3.56 0.07 -0.66
CA VAL A 36 -3.64 1.48 -1.04
C VAL A 36 -4.12 2.27 0.15
N VAL A 37 -3.48 3.40 0.43
CA VAL A 37 -3.97 4.39 1.38
C VAL A 37 -4.38 5.61 0.57
N ARG A 38 -5.64 6.05 0.74
CA ARG A 38 -6.16 7.23 0.06
C ARG A 38 -6.18 8.43 0.99
N ARG A 39 -5.69 9.56 0.51
CA ARG A 39 -5.80 10.84 1.21
C ARG A 39 -6.20 11.91 0.20
N GLY A 40 -7.49 12.24 0.16
CA GLY A 40 -8.03 13.12 -0.85
C GLY A 40 -7.91 12.52 -2.23
N GLU A 41 -7.21 13.19 -3.13
CA GLU A 41 -6.95 12.69 -4.48
C GLU A 41 -5.57 12.04 -4.60
N ARG A 42 -4.86 11.89 -3.50
CA ARG A 42 -3.56 11.22 -3.45
C ARG A 42 -3.70 9.79 -2.98
N VAL A 43 -2.90 8.92 -3.54
CA VAL A 43 -2.83 7.53 -3.12
C VAL A 43 -1.39 7.14 -2.87
N HIS A 44 -1.21 6.26 -1.89
CA HIS A 44 0.08 5.66 -1.57
C HIS A 44 -0.12 4.16 -1.64
N VAL A 45 0.66 3.49 -2.47
CA VAL A 45 0.53 2.05 -2.69
C VAL A 45 1.80 1.37 -2.25
N TYR A 46 1.66 0.33 -1.45
CA TYR A 46 2.78 -0.43 -0.92
C TYR A 46 2.52 -1.92 -1.08
N ILE A 47 3.59 -2.69 -1.17
CA ILE A 47 3.50 -4.14 -1.04
C ILE A 47 3.02 -4.45 0.39
N ASN A 48 2.06 -5.34 0.52
CA ASN A 48 1.52 -5.73 1.83
C ASN A 48 2.46 -6.74 2.49
N SER A 49 3.60 -6.24 2.94
CA SER A 49 4.66 -7.06 3.52
C SER A 49 5.44 -6.20 4.52
N CYS A 50 5.35 -6.55 5.79
CA CYS A 50 6.03 -5.82 6.84
C CYS A 50 7.54 -6.12 6.78
N PRO A 51 8.41 -5.09 6.76
CA PRO A 51 9.87 -5.32 6.68
C PRO A 51 10.45 -6.05 7.88
N HIS A 52 9.70 -6.17 8.97
CA HIS A 52 10.14 -6.93 10.13
C HIS A 52 10.24 -8.43 9.81
N ASN A 53 9.24 -9.00 9.13
CA ASN A 53 9.22 -10.43 8.85
C ASN A 53 8.58 -10.78 7.49
N TRP A 54 8.32 -9.76 6.67
CA TRP A 54 7.77 -9.89 5.32
C TRP A 54 6.41 -10.58 5.28
N ARG A 55 5.62 -10.43 6.34
CA ARG A 55 4.25 -10.92 6.41
C ARG A 55 3.26 -9.78 6.19
N PRO A 56 2.00 -10.08 5.79
CA PRO A 56 0.98 -9.04 5.63
C PRO A 56 0.81 -8.21 6.89
N LEU A 57 0.55 -6.91 6.69
CA LEU A 57 0.35 -5.97 7.80
C LEU A 57 -1.05 -6.10 8.42
N ASP A 58 -2.06 -6.42 7.60
CA ASP A 58 -3.43 -6.41 8.07
C ASP A 58 -3.76 -7.70 8.84
N TYR A 59 -4.00 -7.52 10.13
CA TYR A 59 -4.45 -8.60 10.99
C TYR A 59 -5.89 -8.99 10.63
N ALA A 60 -6.73 -8.00 10.35
CA ALA A 60 -8.09 -8.18 9.86
C ALA A 60 -8.21 -7.47 8.51
N GLN A 61 -9.11 -7.94 7.67
CA GLN A 61 -9.25 -7.41 6.32
C GLN A 61 -9.29 -5.88 6.30
N ASP A 62 -8.41 -5.28 5.49
CA ASP A 62 -8.31 -3.84 5.26
C ASP A 62 -7.92 -3.01 6.49
N ARG A 63 -7.43 -3.64 7.54
CA ARG A 63 -6.98 -2.96 8.74
C ARG A 63 -5.50 -2.60 8.64
N PHE A 64 -5.22 -1.44 8.02
CA PHE A 64 -3.85 -0.96 7.79
C PHE A 64 -3.52 0.32 8.54
N LEU A 65 -4.53 1.03 9.06
CA LEU A 65 -4.32 2.35 9.62
C LEU A 65 -4.51 2.37 11.12
N SER A 66 -3.82 3.31 11.79
CA SER A 66 -4.02 3.58 13.21
C SER A 66 -5.43 4.10 13.45
N ALA A 67 -5.85 4.14 14.70
CA ALA A 67 -7.20 4.59 15.07
C ALA A 67 -7.49 6.01 14.57
N SER A 68 -6.48 6.87 14.53
CA SER A 68 -6.63 8.23 14.02
C SER A 68 -6.55 8.32 12.49
N GLY A 69 -6.17 7.24 11.82
CA GLY A 69 -5.97 7.24 10.37
C GLY A 69 -4.69 7.93 9.90
N SER A 70 -3.82 8.33 10.83
CA SER A 70 -2.64 9.13 10.50
C SER A 70 -1.40 8.33 10.15
N GLU A 71 -1.38 7.03 10.49
CA GLU A 71 -0.22 6.18 10.28
C GLU A 71 -0.65 4.79 9.82
N ILE A 72 0.24 4.13 9.09
CA ILE A 72 0.09 2.72 8.74
C ILE A 72 0.59 1.90 9.92
N VAL A 73 -0.10 0.81 10.24
CA VAL A 73 0.25 -0.05 11.38
C VAL A 73 0.37 -1.49 10.91
N CYS A 74 1.44 -2.15 11.34
CA CYS A 74 1.52 -3.61 11.27
C CYS A 74 0.92 -4.17 12.55
N TYR A 75 -0.27 -4.72 12.46
CA TYR A 75 -1.01 -5.14 13.64
C TYR A 75 -0.43 -6.38 14.32
N ALA A 76 0.49 -7.09 13.67
CA ALA A 76 1.13 -8.25 14.29
C ALA A 76 2.03 -7.85 15.46
N HIS A 77 2.80 -6.77 15.31
CA HIS A 77 3.77 -6.35 16.33
C HIS A 77 3.72 -4.85 16.65
N GLY A 78 2.72 -4.15 16.13
CA GLY A 78 2.51 -2.75 16.48
C GLY A 78 3.50 -1.77 15.87
N ALA A 79 4.21 -2.14 14.81
CA ALA A 79 5.10 -1.21 14.12
C ALA A 79 4.26 -0.16 13.39
N HIS A 80 4.69 1.12 13.44
CA HIS A 80 4.01 2.23 12.79
C HIS A 80 4.86 2.78 11.66
N PHE A 81 4.20 3.12 10.55
CA PHE A 81 4.88 3.61 9.35
C PHE A 81 4.26 4.90 8.88
N SER A 82 5.10 5.79 8.35
CA SER A 82 4.63 7.02 7.70
C SER A 82 3.85 6.66 6.44
N ILE A 83 2.68 7.28 6.26
CA ILE A 83 1.90 7.08 5.04
C ILE A 83 2.65 7.62 3.83
N ASP A 84 3.30 8.78 3.99
CA ASP A 84 3.94 9.47 2.86
C ASP A 84 5.18 8.76 2.34
N SER A 85 5.97 8.15 3.23
CA SER A 85 7.26 7.57 2.85
C SER A 85 7.34 6.06 3.05
N GLY A 86 6.45 5.48 3.85
CA GLY A 86 6.55 4.08 4.24
C GLY A 86 7.62 3.78 5.27
N GLU A 87 8.26 4.81 5.82
CA GLU A 87 9.31 4.62 6.83
C GLU A 87 8.72 4.15 8.15
N CYS A 88 9.34 3.14 8.74
CA CYS A 88 8.96 2.70 10.09
C CYS A 88 9.43 3.74 11.11
N ILE A 89 8.48 4.33 11.81
CA ILE A 89 8.74 5.42 12.76
C ILE A 89 8.56 4.98 14.21
N ALA A 90 8.04 3.80 14.45
CA ALA A 90 7.90 3.24 15.80
C ALA A 90 7.82 1.72 15.71
N GLY A 91 8.40 1.04 16.70
CA GLY A 91 8.34 -0.42 16.79
C GLY A 91 9.66 -1.07 16.44
N VAL A 92 9.59 -2.37 16.11
CA VAL A 92 10.78 -3.22 15.98
C VAL A 92 11.60 -2.99 14.70
N CYS A 93 11.04 -2.28 13.73
CA CYS A 93 11.70 -2.09 12.43
C CYS A 93 12.03 -0.64 12.12
N ILE A 94 12.22 0.19 13.15
CA ILE A 94 12.59 1.61 12.95
C ILE A 94 13.76 1.72 11.98
N GLY A 95 13.61 2.61 11.00
CA GLY A 95 14.62 2.83 9.96
C GLY A 95 14.45 1.96 8.73
N GLN A 96 13.55 0.97 8.78
CA GLN A 96 13.21 0.17 7.61
C GLN A 96 11.98 0.77 6.92
N PHE A 97 11.74 0.36 5.68
CA PHE A 97 10.68 0.93 4.86
C PHE A 97 9.78 -0.16 4.30
N LEU A 98 8.48 0.16 4.20
CA LEU A 98 7.58 -0.58 3.32
C LEU A 98 8.08 -0.42 1.87
N ILE A 99 7.77 -1.40 1.03
CA ILE A 99 8.19 -1.36 -0.37
C ILE A 99 7.14 -0.58 -1.16
N PRO A 100 7.48 0.61 -1.69
CA PRO A 100 6.50 1.40 -2.44
C PRO A 100 6.27 0.82 -3.83
N VAL A 101 5.03 0.94 -4.29
CA VAL A 101 4.65 0.55 -5.64
C VAL A 101 4.35 1.84 -6.42
N PRO A 102 5.02 2.07 -7.55
CA PRO A 102 4.71 3.23 -8.37
C PRO A 102 3.22 3.25 -8.73
N ALA A 103 2.56 4.37 -8.45
CA ALA A 103 1.13 4.51 -8.63
C ALA A 103 0.77 5.94 -8.95
N ARG A 104 -0.34 6.12 -9.65
CA ARG A 104 -0.90 7.44 -9.94
C ARG A 104 -2.40 7.35 -10.11
N VAL A 105 -3.05 8.50 -10.02
CA VAL A 105 -4.48 8.61 -10.30
C VAL A 105 -4.65 9.31 -11.63
N ASP A 106 -5.41 8.72 -12.51
CA ASP A 106 -5.71 9.30 -13.82
C ASP A 106 -7.17 9.02 -14.13
N ASN A 107 -7.92 10.08 -14.38
CA ASN A 107 -9.32 10.00 -14.76
C ASN A 107 -10.15 9.18 -13.75
N GLY A 108 -9.88 9.36 -12.47
CA GLY A 108 -10.60 8.68 -11.40
C GLY A 108 -10.20 7.22 -11.18
N MET A 109 -9.17 6.77 -11.88
CA MET A 109 -8.64 5.41 -11.75
C MET A 109 -7.29 5.42 -11.06
N ILE A 110 -7.05 4.41 -10.22
CA ILE A 110 -5.73 4.19 -9.63
C ILE A 110 -4.98 3.21 -10.53
N LEU A 111 -3.85 3.68 -11.03
CA LEU A 111 -2.97 2.89 -11.89
C LEU A 111 -1.71 2.55 -11.11
N ILE A 112 -1.28 1.31 -11.22
CA ILE A 112 -0.05 0.85 -10.56
C ILE A 112 0.89 0.22 -11.58
N ALA A 113 2.17 0.14 -11.22
CA ALA A 113 3.14 -0.55 -12.05
C ALA A 113 2.72 -2.01 -12.24
N ARG A 114 2.83 -2.50 -13.46
CA ARG A 114 2.47 -3.88 -13.77
C ARG A 114 3.46 -4.86 -13.13
N GLU A 115 4.74 -4.51 -13.11
CA GLU A 115 5.74 -5.30 -12.39
C GLU A 115 5.87 -4.77 -10.98
N LEU A 116 5.61 -5.62 -10.00
CA LEU A 116 5.67 -5.24 -8.60
C LEU A 116 7.06 -5.49 -8.02
N PRO A 117 7.60 -4.54 -7.22
CA PRO A 117 8.83 -4.79 -6.49
C PRO A 117 8.64 -5.98 -5.54
N GLN A 118 9.72 -6.70 -5.30
CA GLN A 118 9.68 -7.87 -4.44
C GLN A 118 10.44 -7.62 -3.14
N PRO A 119 10.00 -8.21 -2.01
CA PRO A 119 10.79 -8.18 -0.79
C PRO A 119 12.14 -8.87 -1.02
N PRO A 120 13.20 -8.43 -0.34
CA PRO A 120 14.47 -9.14 -0.41
C PRO A 120 14.33 -10.55 0.16
N GLU A 121 15.06 -11.45 -0.44
CA GLU A 121 15.10 -12.84 0.04
C GLU A 121 16.03 -13.01 1.22
#